data_5090dce6f8c8834ef7d68cbf2708ca5a
#
_entry.id   5090dce6f8c8834ef7d68cbf2708ca5a
#
_cell.length_a   1.000
_cell.length_b   1.000
_cell.length_c   1.000
_cell.angle_alpha   90.00
_cell.angle_beta   90.00
_cell.angle_gamma   90.00
#
_symmetry.space_group_name_H-M   'P 1'
#
loop_
_entity.id
_entity.type
_entity.pdbx_description
1 polymer ?
#
loop_
_entity_poly.entity_id
_entity_poly.type
_entity_poly.pdbx_seq_one_letter_code
_entity_poly.pdbx_strand_id
1 'polypeptide(L)'
;EIMPSLVGSEMCIRDRVGQYDGPESVGEETASLLDDEDLQRVAAQKADEKGTDASQASMEAKGQNPNALEYGTKQAQIEEFYITDDRGVPTNAILKGSMFTIHMRVRFMDHIPAPIFAFSVKNVIGVEITGTNTMIEKAFLDSVEPGEVKNVTFTQKMNLQGGEYLLSLGVTGYNQDTFEVYHRLYDALNITVVSDKNTVGYYDMDSETKVWDAEEK
;
A
#
# COMPACT_ATOMS: atom_id res chain seq x y z
N GLU A 1 -2.11 -19.50 -16.83
CA GLU A 1 -1.22 -18.37 -17.17
C GLU A 1 -0.88 -17.64 -15.89
N ILE A 2 0.40 -17.60 -15.60
CA ILE A 2 0.95 -16.98 -14.39
C ILE A 2 0.88 -15.47 -14.62
N MET A 3 0.00 -14.78 -13.88
CA MET A 3 -0.03 -13.32 -13.92
C MET A 3 1.28 -12.76 -13.35
N PRO A 4 1.92 -11.81 -14.04
CA PRO A 4 3.08 -11.11 -13.46
C PRO A 4 2.64 -10.33 -12.23
N SER A 5 3.53 -10.27 -11.26
CA SER A 5 3.38 -9.53 -10.00
C SER A 5 3.09 -8.05 -10.30
N LEU A 6 1.85 -7.66 -10.16
CA LEU A 6 1.37 -6.31 -10.38
C LEU A 6 1.04 -5.67 -9.04
N VAL A 7 2.05 -5.31 -8.30
CA VAL A 7 1.93 -4.42 -7.16
C VAL A 7 2.37 -3.04 -7.60
N GLY A 8 1.46 -2.34 -8.17
CA GLY A 8 1.57 -0.99 -8.68
C GLY A 8 0.21 -0.54 -9.15
N SER A 9 0.10 0.66 -9.63
CA SER A 9 -1.13 1.29 -10.12
C SER A 9 -1.92 0.45 -11.14
N GLU A 10 -1.29 -0.48 -11.83
CA GLU A 10 -1.91 -1.30 -12.86
C GLU A 10 -2.83 -2.41 -12.35
N MET A 11 -2.59 -2.92 -11.13
CA MET A 11 -3.41 -3.99 -10.56
C MET A 11 -4.85 -3.57 -10.29
N CYS A 12 -5.12 -2.26 -10.20
CA CYS A 12 -6.45 -1.70 -10.02
C CYS A 12 -7.34 -1.76 -11.25
N ILE A 13 -6.78 -1.96 -12.44
CA ILE A 13 -7.45 -1.65 -13.71
C ILE A 13 -7.93 -2.88 -14.45
N ARG A 14 -7.14 -3.94 -14.50
CA ARG A 14 -7.38 -5.07 -15.41
C ARG A 14 -8.58 -5.95 -15.06
N ASP A 15 -8.89 -6.12 -13.78
CA ASP A 15 -9.95 -7.06 -13.38
C ASP A 15 -11.38 -6.55 -13.62
N ARG A 16 -11.58 -5.27 -13.85
CA ARG A 16 -12.92 -4.73 -14.16
C ARG A 16 -13.28 -4.77 -15.63
N VAL A 17 -12.31 -4.96 -16.51
CA VAL A 17 -12.49 -4.93 -17.99
C VAL A 17 -12.37 -6.33 -18.60
N GLY A 18 -12.78 -7.37 -17.91
CA GLY A 18 -12.82 -8.75 -18.41
C GLY A 18 -13.72 -8.98 -19.63
N GLN A 19 -14.05 -7.96 -20.42
CA GLN A 19 -14.84 -8.04 -21.65
C GLN A 19 -14.44 -6.99 -22.69
N TYR A 20 -13.16 -6.69 -22.84
CA TYR A 20 -12.71 -5.83 -23.92
C TYR A 20 -11.73 -6.57 -24.82
N ASP A 21 -12.26 -7.06 -25.96
CA ASP A 21 -11.47 -7.53 -27.11
C ASP A 21 -11.00 -6.30 -27.91
N GLY A 22 -9.88 -5.72 -27.51
CA GLY A 22 -9.20 -4.65 -28.22
C GLY A 22 -7.78 -5.06 -28.62
N PRO A 23 -7.17 -4.42 -29.64
CA PRO A 23 -5.99 -4.93 -30.32
C PRO A 23 -4.71 -4.95 -29.45
N GLU A 24 -3.92 -5.99 -29.70
CA GLU A 24 -2.65 -6.37 -29.07
C GLU A 24 -1.52 -5.33 -29.22
N SER A 25 -1.60 -4.15 -28.64
CA SER A 25 -0.44 -3.24 -28.66
C SER A 25 -0.41 -2.15 -27.60
N VAL A 26 -0.92 -2.39 -26.40
CA VAL A 26 -0.86 -1.42 -25.29
C VAL A 26 -0.23 -2.06 -24.04
N GLY A 27 0.82 -2.83 -24.23
CA GLY A 27 1.43 -3.65 -23.17
C GLY A 27 2.72 -3.12 -22.53
N GLU A 28 3.32 -2.02 -23.00
CA GLU A 28 4.65 -1.61 -22.51
C GLU A 28 4.78 -0.14 -22.07
N GLU A 29 3.79 0.71 -22.27
CA GLU A 29 3.95 2.16 -22.00
C GLU A 29 3.37 2.64 -20.66
N THR A 30 2.70 1.82 -19.87
CA THR A 30 2.08 2.26 -18.60
C THR A 30 2.79 1.76 -17.34
N ALA A 31 3.84 0.94 -17.48
CA ALA A 31 4.63 0.46 -16.34
C ALA A 31 5.60 1.52 -15.77
N SER A 32 5.78 2.63 -16.45
CA SER A 32 6.73 3.68 -16.11
C SER A 32 6.04 5.03 -15.99
N LEU A 33 5.17 5.19 -15.01
CA LEU A 33 4.61 6.51 -14.71
C LEU A 33 5.47 7.36 -13.78
N LEU A 34 6.61 6.85 -13.37
CA LEU A 34 7.77 7.62 -12.89
C LEU A 34 9.00 6.82 -13.28
N ASP A 35 9.72 7.30 -14.28
CA ASP A 35 11.08 6.83 -14.50
C ASP A 35 11.98 7.34 -13.36
N ASP A 36 13.18 6.77 -13.26
CA ASP A 36 14.13 7.12 -12.20
C ASP A 36 14.45 8.63 -12.15
N GLU A 37 14.22 9.36 -13.24
CA GLU A 37 14.40 10.81 -13.30
C GLU A 37 13.29 11.59 -12.57
N ASP A 38 12.04 11.14 -12.62
CA ASP A 38 10.94 11.77 -11.90
C ASP A 38 11.04 11.52 -10.39
N LEU A 39 11.46 10.33 -9.98
CA LEU A 39 11.79 10.04 -8.58
C LEU A 39 12.96 10.90 -8.08
N GLN A 40 13.98 11.10 -8.91
CA GLN A 40 15.12 11.98 -8.57
C GLN A 40 14.73 13.45 -8.52
N ARG A 41 13.82 13.94 -9.38
CA ARG A 41 13.30 15.31 -9.32
C ARG A 41 12.47 15.57 -8.07
N VAL A 42 11.60 14.62 -7.69
CA VAL A 42 10.83 14.73 -6.45
C VAL A 42 11.73 14.68 -5.22
N ALA A 43 12.77 13.83 -5.23
CA ALA A 43 13.77 13.78 -4.16
C ALA A 43 14.60 15.06 -4.07
N ALA A 44 14.98 15.66 -5.21
CA ALA A 44 15.74 16.92 -5.25
C ALA A 44 14.93 18.13 -4.76
N GLN A 45 13.62 18.17 -5.03
CA GLN A 45 12.74 19.25 -4.53
C GLN A 45 12.56 19.20 -3.01
N LYS A 46 12.60 18.01 -2.38
CA LYS A 46 12.51 17.86 -0.91
C LYS A 46 13.81 18.20 -0.17
N ALA A 47 14.95 18.23 -0.84
CA ALA A 47 16.21 18.61 -0.21
C ALA A 47 16.25 20.09 0.23
N ASP A 48 15.37 20.93 -0.33
CA ASP A 48 15.27 22.37 -0.01
C ASP A 48 14.22 22.70 1.06
N GLU A 49 13.30 21.76 1.41
CA GLU A 49 12.30 21.96 2.46
C GLU A 49 12.66 21.21 3.75
N LYS A 50 13.68 21.67 4.47
CA LYS A 50 13.94 21.21 5.83
C LYS A 50 12.87 21.72 6.79
N GLY A 51 11.85 20.89 7.07
CA GLY A 51 10.95 21.06 8.19
C GLY A 51 11.70 20.96 9.53
N THR A 52 11.27 21.72 10.52
CA THR A 52 11.91 21.84 11.85
C THR A 52 12.00 20.49 12.59
N ASP A 53 13.12 20.22 13.25
CA ASP A 53 13.46 18.99 13.99
C ASP A 53 12.34 18.42 14.90
N ALA A 54 11.48 19.26 15.45
CA ALA A 54 10.40 18.83 16.34
C ALA A 54 9.25 18.09 15.62
N SER A 55 8.97 18.41 14.35
CA SER A 55 7.92 17.71 13.58
C SER A 55 8.43 16.35 13.07
N GLN A 56 9.68 16.26 12.71
CA GLN A 56 10.32 15.01 12.30
C GLN A 56 10.36 14.00 13.45
N ALA A 57 10.80 14.42 14.64
CA ALA A 57 10.83 13.57 15.84
C ALA A 57 9.42 13.06 16.23
N SER A 58 8.38 13.87 16.04
CA SER A 58 6.98 13.46 16.28
C SER A 58 6.49 12.43 15.25
N MET A 59 6.90 12.53 13.99
CA MET A 59 6.56 11.58 12.93
C MET A 59 7.29 10.24 13.12
N GLU A 60 8.58 10.28 13.46
CA GLU A 60 9.38 9.09 13.76
C GLU A 60 8.84 8.32 14.98
N ALA A 61 8.36 9.02 16.02
CA ALA A 61 7.73 8.40 17.19
C ALA A 61 6.43 7.65 16.85
N LYS A 62 5.78 7.99 15.73
CA LYS A 62 4.60 7.29 15.20
C LYS A 62 4.94 6.23 14.14
N GLY A 63 6.21 5.96 13.88
CA GLY A 63 6.67 5.08 12.80
C GLY A 63 6.52 5.68 11.41
N GLN A 64 6.15 6.95 11.31
CA GLN A 64 6.04 7.66 10.03
C GLN A 64 7.43 7.97 9.48
N ASN A 65 7.62 7.75 8.20
CA ASN A 65 8.88 8.05 7.53
C ASN A 65 8.94 9.53 7.13
N PRO A 66 9.84 10.34 7.70
CA PRO A 66 9.97 11.75 7.34
C PRO A 66 10.45 11.97 5.90
N ASN A 67 11.02 10.93 5.26
CA ASN A 67 11.49 10.95 3.89
C ASN A 67 10.50 10.30 2.90
N ALA A 68 9.25 10.07 3.33
CA ALA A 68 8.21 9.53 2.44
C ALA A 68 8.08 10.41 1.21
N LEU A 69 8.09 9.79 0.01
CA LEU A 69 7.85 10.51 -1.24
C LEU A 69 6.34 10.65 -1.45
N GLU A 70 5.92 11.86 -1.75
CA GLU A 70 4.53 12.21 -1.95
C GLU A 70 4.31 12.74 -3.36
N TYR A 71 3.29 12.22 -4.08
CA TYR A 71 2.88 12.78 -5.36
C TYR A 71 1.38 12.55 -5.62
N GLY A 72 0.88 13.16 -6.71
CA GLY A 72 -0.50 13.08 -7.17
C GLY A 72 -1.10 14.43 -7.46
N THR A 73 -2.30 14.45 -8.04
CA THR A 73 -3.01 15.69 -8.42
C THR A 73 -3.53 16.49 -7.23
N LYS A 74 -3.57 15.87 -6.03
CA LYS A 74 -4.10 16.46 -4.78
C LYS A 74 -5.62 16.72 -4.76
N GLN A 75 -6.36 16.12 -5.69
CA GLN A 75 -7.82 16.11 -5.65
C GLN A 75 -8.37 15.29 -4.48
N ALA A 76 -7.57 14.37 -3.94
CA ALA A 76 -7.75 13.76 -2.63
C ALA A 76 -6.44 13.84 -1.85
N GLN A 77 -6.52 13.89 -0.51
CA GLN A 77 -5.36 13.96 0.38
C GLN A 77 -5.51 13.00 1.56
N ILE A 78 -4.51 12.16 1.76
CA ILE A 78 -4.38 11.33 2.96
C ILE A 78 -3.88 12.27 4.06
N GLU A 79 -4.76 12.61 5.02
CA GLU A 79 -4.45 13.54 6.11
C GLU A 79 -3.84 12.83 7.31
N GLU A 80 -4.26 11.58 7.56
CA GLU A 80 -3.83 10.78 8.69
C GLU A 80 -3.74 9.32 8.29
N PHE A 81 -2.72 8.65 8.79
CA PHE A 81 -2.52 7.21 8.60
C PHE A 81 -1.71 6.63 9.75
N TYR A 82 -2.05 5.41 10.15
CA TYR A 82 -1.38 4.67 11.22
C TYR A 82 -1.77 3.19 11.14
N ILE A 83 -1.09 2.37 11.94
CA ILE A 83 -1.40 0.96 12.10
C ILE A 83 -1.81 0.71 13.55
N THR A 84 -2.74 -0.22 13.75
CA THR A 84 -3.10 -0.74 15.07
C THR A 84 -2.89 -2.24 15.15
N ASP A 85 -2.56 -2.73 16.35
CA ASP A 85 -2.54 -4.16 16.67
C ASP A 85 -3.99 -4.73 16.77
N ASP A 86 -4.11 -5.99 17.14
CA ASP A 86 -5.37 -6.72 17.34
C ASP A 86 -6.24 -6.16 18.49
N ARG A 87 -5.68 -5.35 19.37
CA ARG A 87 -6.35 -4.66 20.48
C ARG A 87 -6.74 -3.23 20.14
N GLY A 88 -6.42 -2.77 18.91
CA GLY A 88 -6.66 -1.41 18.47
C GLY A 88 -5.64 -0.38 18.99
N VAL A 89 -4.50 -0.83 19.52
CA VAL A 89 -3.44 0.06 20.02
C VAL A 89 -2.55 0.48 18.85
N PRO A 90 -2.33 1.79 18.62
CA PRO A 90 -1.43 2.27 17.60
C PRO A 90 0.00 1.75 17.80
N THR A 91 0.56 1.13 16.77
CA THR A 91 1.91 0.57 16.81
C THR A 91 2.44 0.36 15.39
N ASN A 92 3.75 0.34 15.23
CA ASN A 92 4.43 -0.08 14.00
C ASN A 92 5.16 -1.44 14.16
N ALA A 93 5.14 -2.01 15.37
CA ALA A 93 5.70 -3.33 15.66
C ALA A 93 4.57 -4.36 15.79
N ILE A 94 4.46 -5.26 14.82
CA ILE A 94 3.38 -6.24 14.70
C ILE A 94 3.94 -7.65 14.94
N LEU A 95 3.27 -8.39 15.83
CA LEU A 95 3.62 -9.78 16.08
C LEU A 95 3.18 -10.64 14.87
N LYS A 96 4.08 -11.47 14.38
CA LYS A 96 3.74 -12.45 13.33
C LYS A 96 2.59 -13.34 13.78
N GLY A 97 1.62 -13.54 12.90
CA GLY A 97 0.42 -14.33 13.18
C GLY A 97 -0.73 -13.55 13.83
N SER A 98 -0.50 -12.33 14.34
CA SER A 98 -1.56 -11.48 14.88
C SER A 98 -2.33 -10.73 13.79
N MET A 99 -3.54 -10.28 14.12
CA MET A 99 -4.29 -9.36 13.28
C MET A 99 -3.75 -7.93 13.46
N PHE A 100 -3.79 -7.15 12.40
CA PHE A 100 -3.47 -5.72 12.43
C PHE A 100 -4.34 -4.97 11.44
N THR A 101 -4.48 -3.67 11.64
CA THR A 101 -5.31 -2.81 10.79
C THR A 101 -4.51 -1.57 10.36
N ILE A 102 -4.48 -1.33 9.06
CA ILE A 102 -4.00 -0.08 8.47
C ILE A 102 -5.18 0.89 8.43
N HIS A 103 -4.98 2.10 8.91
CA HIS A 103 -5.97 3.18 8.92
C HIS A 103 -5.52 4.29 8.01
N MET A 104 -6.46 4.84 7.24
CA MET A 104 -6.27 6.03 6.40
C MET A 104 -7.46 6.96 6.60
N ARG A 105 -7.20 8.25 6.79
CA ARG A 105 -8.19 9.32 6.74
C ARG A 105 -7.93 10.16 5.50
N VAL A 106 -8.91 10.26 4.62
CA VAL A 106 -8.76 10.90 3.31
C VAL A 106 -9.77 12.01 3.17
N ARG A 107 -9.30 13.21 2.86
CA ARG A 107 -10.13 14.36 2.49
C ARG A 107 -10.15 14.52 0.98
N PHE A 108 -11.33 14.83 0.44
CA PHE A 108 -11.55 15.09 -0.97
C PHE A 108 -11.63 16.59 -1.23
N MET A 109 -10.89 17.04 -2.24
CA MET A 109 -10.83 18.46 -2.65
C MET A 109 -11.63 18.69 -3.91
N ASP A 110 -12.00 17.63 -4.63
CA ASP A 110 -12.75 17.66 -5.87
C ASP A 110 -13.75 16.51 -5.93
N HIS A 111 -14.66 16.57 -6.89
CA HIS A 111 -15.57 15.46 -7.18
C HIS A 111 -14.81 14.31 -7.82
N ILE A 112 -14.89 13.12 -7.22
CA ILE A 112 -14.29 11.89 -7.73
C ILE A 112 -15.35 10.81 -7.87
N PRO A 113 -15.59 10.28 -9.08
CA PRO A 113 -16.71 9.36 -9.35
C PRO A 113 -16.61 8.02 -8.61
N ALA A 114 -15.41 7.47 -8.47
CA ALA A 114 -15.18 6.18 -7.84
C ALA A 114 -13.74 6.11 -7.30
N PRO A 115 -13.46 6.65 -6.12
CA PRO A 115 -12.13 6.61 -5.53
C PRO A 115 -11.75 5.18 -5.15
N ILE A 116 -10.48 4.84 -5.40
CA ILE A 116 -9.87 3.56 -5.08
C ILE A 116 -8.77 3.82 -4.05
N PHE A 117 -8.87 3.17 -2.90
CA PHE A 117 -7.86 3.24 -1.85
C PHE A 117 -6.97 1.99 -1.93
N ALA A 118 -5.67 2.17 -1.76
CA ALA A 118 -4.71 1.10 -1.89
C ALA A 118 -3.60 1.19 -0.86
N PHE A 119 -3.01 0.04 -0.55
CA PHE A 119 -1.71 -0.02 0.12
C PHE A 119 -0.81 -1.04 -0.57
N SER A 120 0.50 -0.87 -0.43
CA SER A 120 1.49 -1.89 -0.73
C SER A 120 2.55 -1.95 0.36
N VAL A 121 3.14 -3.14 0.54
CA VAL A 121 4.22 -3.41 1.47
C VAL A 121 5.41 -3.93 0.69
N LYS A 122 6.56 -3.32 0.88
CA LYS A 122 7.84 -3.76 0.32
C LYS A 122 8.87 -4.01 1.41
N ASN A 123 9.90 -4.75 1.10
CA ASN A 123 11.06 -4.89 1.97
C ASN A 123 11.99 -3.66 1.85
N VAL A 124 13.00 -3.58 2.73
CA VAL A 124 13.95 -2.48 2.76
C VAL A 124 14.86 -2.36 1.53
N ILE A 125 14.93 -3.40 0.69
CA ILE A 125 15.67 -3.36 -0.58
C ILE A 125 14.78 -3.03 -1.78
N GLY A 126 13.51 -2.66 -1.53
CA GLY A 126 12.59 -2.17 -2.56
C GLY A 126 11.76 -3.25 -3.26
N VAL A 127 11.86 -4.53 -2.87
CA VAL A 127 11.03 -5.60 -3.45
C VAL A 127 9.64 -5.52 -2.87
N GLU A 128 8.63 -5.35 -3.70
CA GLU A 128 7.23 -5.41 -3.30
C GLU A 128 6.82 -6.82 -2.90
N ILE A 129 6.22 -6.96 -1.73
CA ILE A 129 5.88 -8.24 -1.12
C ILE A 129 4.39 -8.52 -1.24
N THR A 130 3.56 -7.53 -0.95
CA THR A 130 2.10 -7.66 -0.97
C THR A 130 1.45 -6.29 -1.05
N GLY A 131 0.19 -6.27 -1.42
CA GLY A 131 -0.65 -5.08 -1.44
C GLY A 131 -2.04 -5.44 -1.93
N THR A 132 -2.98 -4.55 -1.70
CA THR A 132 -4.34 -4.65 -2.22
C THR A 132 -5.00 -3.28 -2.31
N ASN A 133 -6.23 -3.26 -2.81
CA ASN A 133 -7.03 -2.05 -2.93
C ASN A 133 -8.53 -2.36 -2.77
N THR A 134 -9.31 -1.32 -2.59
CA THR A 134 -10.76 -1.45 -2.38
C THR A 134 -11.50 -2.06 -3.56
N MET A 135 -10.97 -1.97 -4.78
CA MET A 135 -11.59 -2.59 -5.95
C MET A 135 -11.39 -4.11 -5.94
N ILE A 136 -10.18 -4.60 -5.67
CA ILE A 136 -9.87 -6.03 -5.54
C ILE A 136 -10.68 -6.64 -4.39
N GLU A 137 -10.75 -5.96 -3.27
CA GLU A 137 -11.50 -6.41 -2.09
C GLU A 137 -13.02 -6.19 -2.23
N LYS A 138 -13.49 -5.67 -3.36
CA LYS A 138 -14.91 -5.39 -3.65
C LYS A 138 -15.57 -4.44 -2.65
N ALA A 139 -14.77 -3.60 -2.00
CA ALA A 139 -15.21 -2.54 -1.08
C ALA A 139 -15.36 -1.23 -1.87
N PHE A 140 -16.27 -1.22 -2.83
CA PHE A 140 -16.50 -0.09 -3.70
C PHE A 140 -17.08 1.10 -2.94
N LEU A 141 -16.65 2.28 -3.32
CA LEU A 141 -17.22 3.55 -2.89
C LEU A 141 -17.86 4.24 -4.10
N ASP A 142 -19.03 4.80 -3.89
CA ASP A 142 -19.67 5.69 -4.85
C ASP A 142 -18.91 7.02 -4.94
N SER A 143 -19.43 7.93 -5.78
CA SER A 143 -18.83 9.26 -5.92
C SER A 143 -18.69 9.99 -4.59
N VAL A 144 -17.70 10.83 -4.51
CA VAL A 144 -17.44 11.72 -3.39
C VAL A 144 -17.42 13.17 -3.86
N GLU A 145 -17.80 14.08 -2.96
CA GLU A 145 -17.87 15.51 -3.24
C GLU A 145 -16.76 16.27 -2.52
N PRO A 146 -16.40 17.48 -3.00
CA PRO A 146 -15.44 18.34 -2.34
C PRO A 146 -15.78 18.60 -0.88
N GLY A 147 -14.80 18.46 0.01
CA GLY A 147 -14.95 18.65 1.46
C GLY A 147 -15.31 17.37 2.21
N GLU A 148 -15.74 16.31 1.54
CA GLU A 148 -15.98 15.03 2.22
C GLU A 148 -14.69 14.44 2.80
N VAL A 149 -14.85 13.68 3.88
CA VAL A 149 -13.76 12.93 4.53
C VAL A 149 -14.20 11.49 4.70
N LYS A 150 -13.37 10.57 4.27
CA LYS A 150 -13.60 9.12 4.45
C LYS A 150 -12.51 8.53 5.33
N ASN A 151 -12.92 7.60 6.21
CA ASN A 151 -12.00 6.72 6.92
C ASN A 151 -12.00 5.37 6.21
N VAL A 152 -10.81 4.87 5.92
CA VAL A 152 -10.59 3.59 5.22
C VAL A 152 -9.72 2.71 6.09
N THR A 153 -10.05 1.44 6.20
CA THR A 153 -9.29 0.46 6.96
C THR A 153 -9.01 -0.78 6.13
N PHE A 154 -7.81 -1.33 6.28
CA PHE A 154 -7.44 -2.65 5.77
C PHE A 154 -7.02 -3.51 6.95
N THR A 155 -7.76 -4.58 7.22
CA THR A 155 -7.51 -5.49 8.35
C THR A 155 -7.09 -6.86 7.84
N GLN A 156 -5.92 -7.32 8.27
CA GLN A 156 -5.35 -8.61 7.84
C GLN A 156 -4.46 -9.24 8.90
N LYS A 157 -4.13 -10.52 8.68
CA LYS A 157 -3.17 -11.26 9.51
C LYS A 157 -1.74 -11.00 9.04
N MET A 158 -0.82 -10.78 9.96
CA MET A 158 0.60 -10.59 9.67
C MET A 158 1.30 -11.93 9.45
N ASN A 159 1.37 -12.39 8.21
CA ASN A 159 2.02 -13.64 7.85
C ASN A 159 3.40 -13.43 7.19
N LEU A 160 3.94 -12.22 7.22
CA LEU A 160 5.30 -11.95 6.77
C LEU A 160 6.32 -12.47 7.77
N GLN A 161 7.55 -12.73 7.31
CA GLN A 161 8.66 -13.10 8.17
C GLN A 161 9.08 -11.94 9.07
N GLY A 162 9.74 -12.25 10.18
CA GLY A 162 10.34 -11.22 11.04
C GLY A 162 11.31 -10.34 10.27
N GLY A 163 11.20 -9.03 10.44
CA GLY A 163 12.05 -8.06 9.75
C GLY A 163 11.39 -6.69 9.57
N GLU A 164 12.06 -5.84 8.81
CA GLU A 164 11.61 -4.48 8.52
C GLU A 164 10.98 -4.38 7.13
N TYR A 165 9.87 -3.67 7.07
CA TYR A 165 9.09 -3.46 5.85
C TYR A 165 8.65 -2.00 5.75
N LEU A 166 8.34 -1.58 4.53
CA LEU A 166 7.89 -0.23 4.21
C LEU A 166 6.48 -0.29 3.65
N LEU A 167 5.58 0.53 4.21
CA LEU A 167 4.19 0.65 3.79
C LEU A 167 4.05 1.88 2.90
N SER A 168 3.46 1.70 1.73
CA SER A 168 3.01 2.78 0.86
C SER A 168 1.49 2.82 0.79
N LEU A 169 0.94 4.02 0.64
CA LEU A 169 -0.51 4.27 0.62
C LEU A 169 -0.89 5.05 -0.62
N GLY A 170 -2.11 4.86 -1.13
CA GLY A 170 -2.57 5.56 -2.31
C GLY A 170 -4.07 5.79 -2.37
N VAL A 171 -4.44 6.88 -3.03
CA VAL A 171 -5.79 7.18 -3.48
C VAL A 171 -5.74 7.44 -4.97
N THR A 172 -6.46 6.63 -5.72
CA THR A 172 -6.48 6.65 -7.19
C THR A 172 -7.91 6.57 -7.69
N GLY A 173 -8.12 6.62 -8.98
CA GLY A 173 -9.42 6.40 -9.60
C GLY A 173 -9.34 6.57 -11.11
N TYR A 174 -10.52 6.70 -11.70
CA TYR A 174 -10.69 6.93 -13.13
C TYR A 174 -11.44 8.22 -13.36
N ASN A 175 -10.89 9.06 -14.22
CA ASN A 175 -11.60 10.18 -14.81
C ASN A 175 -11.94 9.78 -16.25
N GLN A 176 -13.20 9.44 -16.48
CA GLN A 176 -13.64 8.74 -17.69
C GLN A 176 -12.85 7.42 -17.88
N ASP A 177 -12.03 7.31 -18.91
CA ASP A 177 -11.20 6.14 -19.19
C ASP A 177 -9.73 6.33 -18.78
N THR A 178 -9.36 7.48 -18.20
CA THR A 178 -7.99 7.78 -17.81
C THR A 178 -7.78 7.47 -16.34
N PHE A 179 -6.78 6.65 -16.05
CA PHE A 179 -6.35 6.39 -14.69
C PHE A 179 -5.65 7.63 -14.11
N GLU A 180 -6.06 8.03 -12.91
CA GLU A 180 -5.48 9.17 -12.20
C GLU A 180 -5.01 8.78 -10.80
N VAL A 181 -3.87 9.33 -10.41
CA VAL A 181 -3.36 9.24 -9.05
C VAL A 181 -3.67 10.55 -8.34
N TYR A 182 -4.59 10.50 -7.40
CA TYR A 182 -4.97 11.69 -6.64
C TYR A 182 -3.99 12.00 -5.51
N HIS A 183 -3.56 10.98 -4.79
CA HIS A 183 -2.54 11.11 -3.75
C HIS A 183 -1.82 9.77 -3.53
N ARG A 184 -0.50 9.79 -3.50
CA ARG A 184 0.31 8.63 -3.17
C ARG A 184 1.42 9.01 -2.21
N LEU A 185 1.61 8.16 -1.20
CA LEU A 185 2.68 8.23 -0.23
C LEU A 185 3.52 6.96 -0.35
N TYR A 186 4.74 7.08 -0.84
CA TYR A 186 5.69 5.97 -0.86
C TYR A 186 6.44 5.93 0.46
N ASP A 187 6.57 4.71 0.99
CA ASP A 187 7.34 4.44 2.22
C ASP A 187 6.85 5.28 3.40
N ALA A 188 5.53 5.44 3.50
CA ALA A 188 4.89 6.31 4.47
C ALA A 188 5.12 5.87 5.92
N LEU A 189 5.20 4.54 6.16
CA LEU A 189 5.40 3.94 7.48
C LEU A 189 6.42 2.82 7.42
N ASN A 190 7.25 2.73 8.46
CA ASN A 190 8.08 1.56 8.74
C ASN A 190 7.26 0.56 9.56
N ILE A 191 7.28 -0.71 9.17
CA ILE A 191 6.64 -1.82 9.88
C ILE A 191 7.73 -2.78 10.33
N THR A 192 7.81 -3.02 11.63
CA THR A 192 8.66 -4.07 12.22
C THR A 192 7.80 -5.31 12.48
N VAL A 193 8.08 -6.41 11.81
CA VAL A 193 7.45 -7.70 12.12
C VAL A 193 8.30 -8.43 13.15
N VAL A 194 7.72 -8.65 14.32
CA VAL A 194 8.34 -9.42 15.41
C VAL A 194 7.95 -10.89 15.30
N SER A 195 8.93 -11.78 15.22
CA SER A 195 8.68 -13.21 15.07
C SER A 195 9.74 -14.05 15.79
N ASP A 196 9.31 -15.10 16.44
CA ASP A 196 10.13 -16.18 17.00
C ASP A 196 10.34 -17.35 16.03
N LYS A 197 9.56 -17.38 14.92
CA LYS A 197 9.60 -18.40 13.87
C LYS A 197 9.79 -17.77 12.51
N ASN A 198 10.91 -18.02 11.86
CA ASN A 198 11.14 -17.62 10.47
C ASN A 198 11.26 -18.85 9.58
N THR A 199 10.49 -18.88 8.50
CA THR A 199 10.56 -19.87 7.42
C THR A 199 11.34 -19.31 6.24
N VAL A 200 11.37 -20.01 5.11
CA VAL A 200 12.03 -19.54 3.90
C VAL A 200 11.14 -18.54 3.14
N GLY A 201 11.74 -17.50 2.57
CA GLY A 201 11.05 -16.49 1.77
C GLY A 201 10.46 -15.36 2.63
N TYR A 202 9.44 -14.67 2.12
CA TYR A 202 8.84 -13.51 2.77
C TYR A 202 7.53 -13.80 3.50
N TYR A 203 6.88 -14.90 3.15
CA TYR A 203 5.55 -15.24 3.63
C TYR A 203 5.54 -16.61 4.30
N ASP A 204 4.90 -16.73 5.48
CA ASP A 204 4.68 -17.99 6.16
C ASP A 204 3.26 -18.50 5.85
N MET A 205 3.18 -19.66 5.22
CA MET A 205 1.90 -20.31 4.91
C MET A 205 1.26 -20.97 6.13
N ASP A 206 1.91 -20.89 7.29
CA ASP A 206 1.44 -21.45 8.57
C ASP A 206 1.19 -22.96 8.46
N SER A 207 2.17 -23.69 7.88
CA SER A 207 2.06 -25.13 7.60
C SER A 207 2.03 -25.96 8.87
N GLU A 208 1.07 -26.88 8.96
CA GLU A 208 1.04 -27.94 9.95
C GLU A 208 1.79 -29.17 9.41
N THR A 209 2.76 -29.68 10.16
CA THR A 209 3.57 -30.85 9.74
C THR A 209 3.34 -32.01 10.70
N LYS A 210 3.06 -33.19 10.15
CA LYS A 210 2.95 -34.45 10.87
C LYS A 210 3.95 -35.45 10.31
N VAL A 211 4.62 -36.18 11.17
CA VAL A 211 5.55 -37.24 10.80
C VAL A 211 5.14 -38.51 11.53
N TRP A 212 5.02 -39.62 10.81
CA TRP A 212 4.70 -40.94 11.35
C TRP A 212 5.44 -42.01 10.58
N ASP A 213 5.58 -43.21 11.18
CA ASP A 213 6.21 -44.35 10.52
C ASP A 213 5.34 -44.86 9.36
N ALA A 214 5.97 -45.29 8.28
CA ALA A 214 5.29 -45.74 7.05
C ALA A 214 4.43 -47.03 7.25
N GLU A 215 4.71 -47.80 8.30
CA GLU A 215 3.98 -49.04 8.62
C GLU A 215 2.70 -48.80 9.43
N GLU A 216 2.54 -47.60 10.02
CA GLU A 216 1.31 -47.20 10.74
C GLU A 216 0.35 -46.49 9.79
N LYS A 217 -0.45 -47.28 9.04
CA LYS A 217 -1.57 -46.77 8.26
C LYS A 217 -2.88 -47.12 8.90
#